data_d0951eae57f3ccddc7ae3eed5c993421
#
_entry.id   d0951eae57f3ccddc7ae3eed5c993421
#
_cell.length_a   1.000
_cell.length_b   1.000
_cell.length_c   1.000
_cell.angle_alpha   90.00
_cell.angle_beta   90.00
_cell.angle_gamma   90.00
#
_symmetry.space_group_name_H-M   'P 1'
#
loop_
_entity.id
_entity.type
_entity.pdbx_description
1 polymer ?
#
loop_
_entity_poly.entity_id
_entity_poly.type
_entity_poly.pdbx_seq_one_letter_code
_entity_poly.pdbx_strand_id
1 'polypeptide(L)'
;MINNYAVILTCFNRKDTTLRCLRQLYQQKTSGNMDVFLCDDASTDGTSEAVQKQFPKVHIVRGNGNLFWNRGMLAAWEEACATKQYDAYIWLNDDVALYDDAIAEMMECSSLCDDKSIICGAFCTNDGKFSYGGKTKDNFSLIPNGKLQSVYWLNGNCVLVPNFVVKKIGLLDGMFQHHMGDFDYGLRAKEAGIGVYTSKKYVGECAQNPMASSRGRKNGKTLRQRFKILYSPLGDNPIINFKYTRKHFGLIKAISIFISLHINNLLSDRLYELKSTLGKNKKTK
;
A
#
# COMPACT_ATOMS: atom_id res chain seq x y z
N MET A 1 -24.22 4.51 -5.74
CA MET A 1 -23.25 5.33 -6.52
C MET A 1 -22.42 6.19 -5.56
N ILE A 2 -21.14 6.27 -5.78
CA ILE A 2 -20.20 7.05 -4.96
C ILE A 2 -20.25 8.50 -5.44
N ASN A 3 -20.82 9.39 -4.61
CA ASN A 3 -20.94 10.83 -4.90
C ASN A 3 -19.98 11.68 -4.06
N ASN A 4 -19.64 11.23 -2.86
CA ASN A 4 -18.72 11.91 -1.96
C ASN A 4 -17.61 10.93 -1.53
N TYR A 5 -16.37 11.27 -1.78
CA TYR A 5 -15.25 10.40 -1.43
C TYR A 5 -14.06 11.19 -0.86
N ALA A 6 -13.32 10.53 0.02
CA ALA A 6 -12.08 11.05 0.58
C ALA A 6 -10.87 10.38 -0.06
N VAL A 7 -9.88 11.15 -0.46
CA VAL A 7 -8.57 10.64 -0.88
C VAL A 7 -7.60 10.77 0.28
N ILE A 8 -6.98 9.65 0.62
CA ILE A 8 -6.11 9.49 1.79
C ILE A 8 -4.67 9.32 1.31
N LEU A 9 -3.78 10.19 1.77
CA LEU A 9 -2.36 10.18 1.44
C LEU A 9 -1.50 10.28 2.70
N THR A 10 -0.25 9.85 2.59
CA THR A 10 0.79 10.15 3.57
C THR A 10 2.10 10.49 2.87
N CYS A 11 2.88 11.40 3.44
CA CYS A 11 4.18 11.81 2.91
C CYS A 11 5.21 12.01 4.04
N PHE A 12 6.49 11.99 3.67
CA PHE A 12 7.60 12.34 4.54
C PHE A 12 8.80 12.83 3.71
N ASN A 13 9.15 14.12 3.82
CA ASN A 13 10.27 14.74 3.08
C ASN A 13 10.25 14.48 1.57
N ARG A 14 9.09 14.73 0.93
CA ARG A 14 8.84 14.49 -0.50
C ARG A 14 8.07 15.62 -1.17
N LYS A 15 8.39 16.87 -0.85
CA LYS A 15 7.65 18.07 -1.30
C LYS A 15 7.27 18.02 -2.79
N ASP A 16 8.24 17.91 -3.68
CA ASP A 16 7.98 18.00 -5.12
C ASP A 16 7.16 16.82 -5.64
N THR A 17 7.38 15.62 -5.11
CA THR A 17 6.64 14.41 -5.44
C THR A 17 5.19 14.51 -5.00
N THR A 18 4.95 14.92 -3.76
CA THR A 18 3.61 15.13 -3.19
C THR A 18 2.84 16.20 -3.96
N LEU A 19 3.47 17.34 -4.26
CA LEU A 19 2.83 18.41 -5.05
C LEU A 19 2.48 17.96 -6.47
N ARG A 20 3.32 17.15 -7.11
CA ARG A 20 3.02 16.58 -8.44
C ARG A 20 1.82 15.66 -8.38
N CYS A 21 1.79 14.74 -7.41
CA CYS A 21 0.67 13.82 -7.21
C CYS A 21 -0.65 14.58 -6.98
N LEU A 22 -0.64 15.60 -6.11
CA LEU A 22 -1.82 16.42 -5.84
C LEU A 22 -2.30 17.19 -7.09
N ARG A 23 -1.39 17.74 -7.93
CA ARG A 23 -1.78 18.39 -9.18
C ARG A 23 -2.52 17.42 -10.10
N GLN A 24 -2.01 16.20 -10.29
CA GLN A 24 -2.65 15.18 -11.11
C GLN A 24 -3.98 14.71 -10.50
N LEU A 25 -4.06 14.61 -9.18
CA LEU A 25 -5.31 14.26 -8.49
C LEU A 25 -6.40 15.31 -8.71
N TYR A 26 -6.08 16.60 -8.59
CA TYR A 26 -7.04 17.69 -8.82
C TYR A 26 -7.39 17.90 -10.29
N GLN A 27 -6.65 17.31 -11.23
CA GLN A 27 -6.94 17.32 -12.68
C GLN A 27 -7.80 16.13 -13.11
N GLN A 28 -8.11 15.19 -12.22
CA GLN A 28 -8.88 14.00 -12.55
C GLN A 28 -10.28 14.35 -13.11
N LYS A 29 -10.63 13.71 -14.20
CA LYS A 29 -11.97 13.80 -14.81
C LYS A 29 -12.90 12.85 -14.06
N THR A 30 -13.51 13.31 -13.00
CA THR A 30 -14.41 12.50 -12.16
C THR A 30 -15.66 13.29 -11.81
N SER A 31 -16.78 12.59 -11.67
CA SER A 31 -18.01 13.12 -11.08
C SER A 31 -17.99 12.86 -9.56
N GLY A 32 -18.46 13.82 -8.78
CA GLY A 32 -18.53 13.70 -7.32
C GLY A 32 -17.64 14.69 -6.59
N ASN A 33 -17.87 14.79 -5.29
CA ASN A 33 -17.17 15.69 -4.39
C ASN A 33 -15.98 14.95 -3.74
N MET A 34 -14.80 15.47 -3.97
CA MET A 34 -13.54 14.94 -3.46
C MET A 34 -13.01 15.83 -2.33
N ASP A 35 -12.75 15.24 -1.16
CA ASP A 35 -11.93 15.84 -0.14
C ASP A 35 -10.60 15.08 -0.03
N VAL A 36 -9.53 15.78 0.28
CA VAL A 36 -8.17 15.21 0.33
C VAL A 36 -7.61 15.36 1.74
N PHE A 37 -7.14 14.26 2.30
CA PHE A 37 -6.52 14.18 3.63
C PHE A 37 -5.08 13.68 3.49
N LEU A 38 -4.13 14.52 3.86
CA LEU A 38 -2.70 14.24 3.77
C LEU A 38 -2.09 14.19 5.17
N CYS A 39 -1.60 13.02 5.56
CA CYS A 39 -0.74 12.92 6.73
C CYS A 39 0.70 13.27 6.34
N ASP A 40 1.18 14.42 6.78
CA ASP A 40 2.60 14.79 6.71
C ASP A 40 3.29 14.30 7.98
N ASP A 41 4.09 13.23 7.88
CA ASP A 41 4.76 12.58 9.02
C ASP A 41 5.98 13.37 9.49
N ALA A 42 5.77 14.65 9.86
CA ALA A 42 6.77 15.59 10.34
C ALA A 42 7.88 15.90 9.30
N SER A 43 7.52 16.19 8.07
CA SER A 43 8.46 16.66 7.05
C SER A 43 9.17 17.97 7.47
N THR A 44 10.45 18.06 7.11
CA THR A 44 11.31 19.23 7.38
C THR A 44 11.72 19.99 6.10
N ASP A 45 11.25 19.53 4.94
CA ASP A 45 11.58 20.10 3.62
C ASP A 45 10.59 21.17 3.14
N GLY A 46 9.63 21.57 4.01
CA GLY A 46 8.59 22.54 3.68
C GLY A 46 7.43 21.94 2.88
N THR A 47 7.21 20.61 2.94
CA THR A 47 6.11 19.93 2.25
C THR A 47 4.75 20.50 2.67
N SER A 48 4.45 20.55 3.96
CA SER A 48 3.14 21.03 4.44
C SER A 48 2.83 22.46 4.04
N GLU A 49 3.80 23.36 4.18
CA GLU A 49 3.65 24.78 3.83
C GLU A 49 3.38 24.95 2.34
N ALA A 50 4.09 24.17 1.50
CA ALA A 50 3.91 24.19 0.05
C ALA A 50 2.54 23.62 -0.37
N VAL A 51 2.08 22.54 0.28
CA VAL A 51 0.75 21.97 0.06
C VAL A 51 -0.33 22.95 0.47
N GLN A 52 -0.24 23.54 1.68
CA GLN A 52 -1.23 24.50 2.16
C GLN A 52 -1.35 25.72 1.25
N LYS A 53 -0.20 26.20 0.69
CA LYS A 53 -0.17 27.33 -0.24
C LYS A 53 -0.79 27.00 -1.60
N GLN A 54 -0.52 25.82 -2.19
CA GLN A 54 -0.99 25.46 -3.53
C GLN A 54 -2.37 24.80 -3.51
N PHE A 55 -2.71 24.08 -2.45
CA PHE A 55 -3.94 23.29 -2.29
C PHE A 55 -4.59 23.59 -0.93
N PRO A 56 -5.15 24.81 -0.72
CA PRO A 56 -5.66 25.24 0.59
C PRO A 56 -6.84 24.41 1.13
N LYS A 57 -7.46 23.60 0.27
CA LYS A 57 -8.55 22.68 0.64
C LYS A 57 -8.06 21.31 1.11
N VAL A 58 -6.76 21.01 1.06
CA VAL A 58 -6.22 19.76 1.58
C VAL A 58 -6.20 19.82 3.11
N HIS A 59 -6.81 18.82 3.74
CA HIS A 59 -6.73 18.61 5.18
C HIS A 59 -5.38 18.00 5.53
N ILE A 60 -4.53 18.76 6.23
CA ILE A 60 -3.20 18.30 6.63
C ILE A 60 -3.25 17.77 8.06
N VAL A 61 -2.95 16.48 8.21
CA VAL A 61 -2.75 15.80 9.50
C VAL A 61 -1.26 15.78 9.81
N ARG A 62 -0.85 16.28 10.98
CA ARG A 62 0.55 16.30 11.38
C ARG A 62 0.94 15.02 12.11
N GLY A 63 1.87 14.27 11.53
CA GLY A 63 2.50 13.13 12.17
C GLY A 63 3.63 13.50 13.12
N ASN A 64 4.33 12.52 13.65
CA ASN A 64 5.42 12.68 14.62
C ASN A 64 6.79 12.20 14.09
N GLY A 65 6.90 11.90 12.79
CA GLY A 65 8.11 11.39 12.14
C GLY A 65 8.32 9.87 12.29
N ASN A 66 7.35 9.17 12.89
CA ASN A 66 7.41 7.73 13.16
C ASN A 66 6.15 6.96 12.76
N LEU A 67 5.26 7.57 12.00
CA LEU A 67 4.04 6.91 11.53
C LEU A 67 4.34 5.97 10.37
N PHE A 68 5.20 6.38 9.46
CA PHE A 68 5.47 5.68 8.20
C PHE A 68 4.19 5.52 7.37
N TRP A 69 4.21 4.60 6.37
CA TRP A 69 3.10 4.51 5.43
C TRP A 69 1.77 4.11 6.10
N ASN A 70 1.74 2.97 6.79
CA ASN A 70 0.46 2.42 7.26
C ASN A 70 -0.20 3.27 8.34
N ARG A 71 0.57 3.73 9.33
CA ARG A 71 0.01 4.58 10.40
C ARG A 71 -0.26 5.98 9.92
N GLY A 72 0.53 6.50 8.96
CA GLY A 72 0.25 7.79 8.32
C GLY A 72 -1.06 7.75 7.52
N MET A 73 -1.26 6.69 6.72
CA MET A 73 -2.53 6.45 6.02
C MET A 73 -3.69 6.30 7.00
N LEU A 74 -3.51 5.56 8.10
CA LEU A 74 -4.53 5.40 9.13
C LEU A 74 -4.91 6.74 9.76
N ALA A 75 -3.92 7.57 10.16
CA ALA A 75 -4.17 8.87 10.76
C ALA A 75 -4.97 9.81 9.83
N ALA A 76 -4.60 9.87 8.55
CA ALA A 76 -5.35 10.63 7.56
C ALA A 76 -6.77 10.06 7.34
N TRP A 77 -6.93 8.75 7.41
CA TRP A 77 -8.24 8.10 7.26
C TRP A 77 -9.15 8.32 8.48
N GLU A 78 -8.60 8.25 9.68
CA GLU A 78 -9.33 8.60 10.92
C GLU A 78 -9.84 10.04 10.88
N GLU A 79 -9.01 11.00 10.44
CA GLU A 79 -9.40 12.39 10.26
C GLU A 79 -10.53 12.55 9.23
N ALA A 80 -10.44 11.83 8.10
CA ALA A 80 -11.51 11.81 7.09
C ALA A 80 -12.83 11.30 7.69
N CYS A 81 -12.78 10.20 8.45
CA CYS A 81 -13.97 9.65 9.12
C CYS A 81 -14.54 10.58 10.20
N ALA A 82 -13.69 11.36 10.86
CA ALA A 82 -14.12 12.35 11.85
C ALA A 82 -14.73 13.60 11.21
N THR A 83 -14.33 13.96 9.99
CA THR A 83 -14.81 15.16 9.28
C THR A 83 -16.23 15.01 8.79
N LYS A 84 -16.55 13.93 8.07
CA LYS A 84 -17.90 13.57 7.63
C LYS A 84 -17.97 12.13 7.15
N GLN A 85 -19.19 11.66 6.89
CA GLN A 85 -19.39 10.35 6.26
C GLN A 85 -19.18 10.46 4.73
N TYR A 86 -18.28 9.64 4.19
CA TYR A 86 -18.05 9.49 2.76
C TYR A 86 -18.66 8.18 2.24
N ASP A 87 -18.96 8.14 0.94
CA ASP A 87 -19.43 6.93 0.25
C ASP A 87 -18.28 5.94 0.01
N ALA A 88 -17.06 6.48 -0.19
CA ALA A 88 -15.85 5.70 -0.38
C ALA A 88 -14.59 6.46 0.06
N TYR A 89 -13.51 5.72 0.24
CA TYR A 89 -12.19 6.21 0.53
C TYR A 89 -11.20 5.70 -0.53
N ILE A 90 -10.29 6.54 -0.99
CA ILE A 90 -9.25 6.16 -1.94
C ILE A 90 -7.89 6.34 -1.25
N TRP A 91 -7.17 5.25 -1.02
CA TRP A 91 -5.75 5.34 -0.67
C TRP A 91 -4.97 5.74 -1.91
N LEU A 92 -4.04 6.63 -1.76
CA LEU A 92 -3.18 7.07 -2.86
C LEU A 92 -1.76 7.32 -2.34
N ASN A 93 -0.79 6.64 -2.92
CA ASN A 93 0.60 6.95 -2.64
C ASN A 93 1.00 8.27 -3.32
N ASP A 94 1.84 9.05 -2.66
CA ASP A 94 2.29 10.36 -3.15
C ASP A 94 3.32 10.27 -4.30
N ASP A 95 3.84 9.07 -4.60
CA ASP A 95 4.87 8.82 -5.61
C ASP A 95 4.36 8.14 -6.90
N VAL A 96 3.06 8.07 -7.08
CA VAL A 96 2.45 7.60 -8.33
C VAL A 96 2.21 8.75 -9.30
N ALA A 97 2.14 8.45 -10.60
CA ALA A 97 1.68 9.34 -11.65
C ALA A 97 0.36 8.83 -12.20
N LEU A 98 -0.74 9.51 -11.86
CA LEU A 98 -2.08 9.11 -12.28
C LEU A 98 -2.34 9.47 -13.75
N TYR A 99 -3.04 8.60 -14.48
CA TYR A 99 -3.65 8.95 -15.77
C TYR A 99 -4.91 9.82 -15.53
N ASP A 100 -5.31 10.60 -16.53
CA ASP A 100 -6.40 11.59 -16.41
C ASP A 100 -7.75 11.00 -15.99
N ASP A 101 -7.97 9.73 -16.26
CA ASP A 101 -9.20 8.98 -15.98
C ASP A 101 -9.05 7.92 -14.88
N ALA A 102 -7.96 7.99 -14.10
CA ALA A 102 -7.65 6.99 -13.07
C ALA A 102 -8.78 6.82 -12.05
N ILE A 103 -9.27 7.92 -11.49
CA ILE A 103 -10.35 7.89 -10.50
C ILE A 103 -11.68 7.45 -11.14
N ALA A 104 -11.97 7.87 -12.37
CA ALA A 104 -13.16 7.42 -13.10
C ALA A 104 -13.15 5.91 -13.34
N GLU A 105 -12.01 5.34 -13.72
CA GLU A 105 -11.83 3.89 -13.85
C GLU A 105 -12.06 3.15 -12.52
N MET A 106 -11.51 3.66 -11.42
CA MET A 106 -11.70 3.05 -10.10
C MET A 106 -13.16 3.07 -9.68
N MET A 107 -13.87 4.18 -9.91
CA MET A 107 -15.31 4.32 -9.64
C MET A 107 -16.16 3.40 -10.52
N GLU A 108 -15.86 3.30 -11.82
CA GLU A 108 -16.54 2.38 -12.71
C GLU A 108 -16.37 0.92 -12.27
N CYS A 109 -15.13 0.51 -11.92
CA CYS A 109 -14.87 -0.82 -11.38
C CYS A 109 -15.65 -1.09 -10.08
N SER A 110 -15.77 -0.11 -9.20
CA SER A 110 -16.54 -0.22 -7.96
C SER A 110 -18.04 -0.42 -8.24
N SER A 111 -18.60 0.36 -9.18
CA SER A 111 -20.01 0.27 -9.54
C SER A 111 -20.38 -1.09 -10.14
N LEU A 112 -19.47 -1.72 -10.90
CA LEU A 112 -19.64 -3.09 -11.39
C LEU A 112 -19.73 -4.15 -10.28
N CYS A 113 -19.37 -3.77 -9.05
CA CYS A 113 -19.46 -4.60 -7.84
C CYS A 113 -20.48 -4.03 -6.83
N ASP A 114 -21.47 -3.24 -7.29
CA ASP A 114 -22.50 -2.59 -6.45
C ASP A 114 -21.91 -1.74 -5.30
N ASP A 115 -20.72 -1.19 -5.48
CA ASP A 115 -19.97 -0.45 -4.45
C ASP A 115 -19.77 -1.25 -3.14
N LYS A 116 -19.57 -2.58 -3.26
CA LYS A 116 -19.42 -3.51 -2.10
C LYS A 116 -18.09 -4.25 -2.08
N SER A 117 -17.19 -3.94 -3.00
CA SER A 117 -15.88 -4.61 -3.14
C SER A 117 -14.75 -3.59 -3.15
N ILE A 118 -13.55 -4.03 -2.77
CA ILE A 118 -12.33 -3.22 -2.84
C ILE A 118 -11.80 -3.28 -4.27
N ILE A 119 -11.39 -2.12 -4.82
CA ILE A 119 -10.73 -2.04 -6.12
C ILE A 119 -9.27 -1.65 -5.93
N CYS A 120 -8.36 -2.50 -6.43
CA CYS A 120 -6.93 -2.30 -6.42
C CYS A 120 -6.46 -1.76 -7.77
N GLY A 121 -6.04 -0.52 -7.85
CA GLY A 121 -5.50 0.08 -9.06
C GLY A 121 -4.20 -0.59 -9.51
N ALA A 122 -4.11 -0.89 -10.79
CA ALA A 122 -2.91 -1.43 -11.41
C ALA A 122 -2.08 -0.32 -12.04
N PHE A 123 -0.76 -0.39 -11.88
CA PHE A 123 0.22 0.55 -12.40
C PHE A 123 1.20 -0.12 -13.34
N CYS A 124 1.75 0.65 -14.27
CA CYS A 124 2.87 0.24 -15.10
C CYS A 124 4.10 1.12 -14.87
N THR A 125 5.22 0.69 -15.40
CA THR A 125 6.41 1.52 -15.57
C THR A 125 6.25 2.41 -16.80
N ASN A 126 7.12 3.40 -16.98
CA ASN A 126 7.12 4.29 -18.16
C ASN A 126 7.28 3.55 -19.51
N ASP A 127 7.80 2.31 -19.51
CA ASP A 127 7.88 1.44 -20.68
C ASP A 127 6.66 0.49 -20.82
N GLY A 128 5.59 0.74 -20.06
CA GLY A 128 4.31 0.03 -20.16
C GLY A 128 4.27 -1.34 -19.49
N LYS A 129 5.33 -1.78 -18.82
CA LYS A 129 5.34 -3.06 -18.11
C LYS A 129 4.64 -2.94 -16.75
N PHE A 130 3.92 -3.98 -16.33
CA PHE A 130 3.32 -4.04 -15.01
C PHE A 130 4.34 -3.75 -13.91
N SER A 131 4.01 -2.85 -13.00
CA SER A 131 4.84 -2.49 -11.85
C SER A 131 4.19 -2.84 -10.52
N TYR A 132 3.00 -2.33 -10.23
CA TYR A 132 2.25 -2.54 -9.00
C TYR A 132 0.78 -2.83 -9.28
N GLY A 133 0.11 -3.49 -8.33
CA GLY A 133 -1.29 -3.86 -8.39
C GLY A 133 -1.56 -5.16 -7.66
N GLY A 134 -2.73 -5.72 -7.89
CA GLY A 134 -3.14 -6.99 -7.29
C GLY A 134 -2.31 -8.17 -7.78
N LYS A 135 -2.20 -9.20 -6.93
CA LYS A 135 -1.58 -10.49 -7.28
C LYS A 135 -2.46 -11.68 -6.88
N THR A 136 -2.25 -12.81 -7.56
CA THR A 136 -2.85 -14.09 -7.21
C THR A 136 -2.28 -14.65 -5.90
N LYS A 137 -2.89 -15.71 -5.36
CA LYS A 137 -2.39 -16.44 -4.18
C LYS A 137 -0.96 -16.94 -4.38
N ASP A 138 -0.63 -17.38 -5.59
CA ASP A 138 0.69 -17.88 -5.98
C ASP A 138 1.68 -16.75 -6.35
N ASN A 139 1.30 -15.49 -6.07
CA ASN A 139 2.13 -14.29 -6.27
C ASN A 139 2.37 -13.89 -7.74
N PHE A 140 1.53 -14.36 -8.68
CA PHE A 140 1.55 -13.85 -10.04
C PHE A 140 0.87 -12.49 -10.13
N SER A 141 1.47 -11.56 -10.87
CA SER A 141 0.90 -10.24 -11.12
C SER A 141 -0.37 -10.33 -11.97
N LEU A 142 -1.40 -9.61 -11.56
CA LEU A 142 -2.66 -9.51 -12.30
C LEU A 142 -2.58 -8.33 -13.27
N ILE A 143 -2.08 -8.61 -14.48
CA ILE A 143 -1.99 -7.61 -15.54
C ILE A 143 -3.40 -7.26 -16.01
N PRO A 144 -3.78 -5.98 -16.11
CA PRO A 144 -5.08 -5.56 -16.61
C PRO A 144 -5.42 -6.15 -17.99
N ASN A 145 -6.63 -6.63 -18.16
CA ASN A 145 -7.09 -7.30 -19.38
C ASN A 145 -8.51 -6.88 -19.81
N GLY A 146 -8.96 -5.70 -19.38
CA GLY A 146 -10.29 -5.19 -19.66
C GLY A 146 -11.40 -5.75 -18.74
N LYS A 147 -11.06 -6.61 -17.78
CA LYS A 147 -12.02 -7.25 -16.85
C LYS A 147 -11.55 -7.11 -15.41
N LEU A 148 -12.48 -7.17 -14.47
CA LEU A 148 -12.18 -7.33 -13.05
C LEU A 148 -11.56 -8.71 -12.81
N GLN A 149 -10.39 -8.74 -12.14
CA GLN A 149 -9.72 -9.98 -11.78
C GLN A 149 -9.63 -10.07 -10.25
N SER A 150 -9.92 -11.24 -9.68
CA SER A 150 -9.87 -11.42 -8.23
C SER A 150 -8.45 -11.31 -7.69
N VAL A 151 -8.25 -10.41 -6.73
CA VAL A 151 -6.97 -10.12 -6.07
C VAL A 151 -6.85 -10.95 -4.80
N TYR A 152 -5.73 -11.61 -4.60
CA TYR A 152 -5.39 -12.23 -3.33
C TYR A 152 -4.48 -11.32 -2.48
N TRP A 153 -3.40 -10.79 -3.06
CA TRP A 153 -2.50 -9.86 -2.39
C TRP A 153 -2.78 -8.44 -2.88
N LEU A 154 -3.39 -7.64 -2.00
CA LEU A 154 -3.71 -6.24 -2.25
C LEU A 154 -2.44 -5.40 -2.19
N ASN A 155 -2.25 -4.48 -3.14
CA ASN A 155 -1.20 -3.47 -3.10
C ASN A 155 -1.80 -2.08 -2.84
N GLY A 156 -1.21 -1.32 -1.92
CA GLY A 156 -1.73 -0.08 -1.39
C GLY A 156 -1.46 1.20 -2.20
N ASN A 157 -0.93 1.14 -3.44
CA ASN A 157 -0.55 2.35 -4.19
C ASN A 157 -1.75 3.22 -4.60
N CYS A 158 -2.85 2.60 -5.04
CA CYS A 158 -4.14 3.25 -5.27
C CYS A 158 -5.24 2.22 -5.01
N VAL A 159 -6.07 2.45 -4.00
CA VAL A 159 -7.10 1.48 -3.59
C VAL A 159 -8.39 2.21 -3.28
N LEU A 160 -9.47 1.87 -3.97
CA LEU A 160 -10.80 2.35 -3.63
C LEU A 160 -11.46 1.38 -2.65
N VAL A 161 -11.89 1.93 -1.52
CA VAL A 161 -12.57 1.22 -0.43
C VAL A 161 -13.94 1.84 -0.21
N PRO A 162 -15.03 1.19 -0.63
CA PRO A 162 -16.40 1.67 -0.35
C PRO A 162 -16.69 1.71 1.16
N ASN A 163 -17.52 2.63 1.59
CA ASN A 163 -17.92 2.75 3.00
C ASN A 163 -18.60 1.48 3.56
N PHE A 164 -19.27 0.71 2.69
CA PHE A 164 -19.78 -0.61 3.03
C PHE A 164 -18.67 -1.52 3.59
N VAL A 165 -17.49 -1.51 2.97
CA VAL A 165 -16.33 -2.29 3.41
C VAL A 165 -15.83 -1.78 4.76
N VAL A 166 -15.68 -0.45 4.89
CA VAL A 166 -15.22 0.18 6.14
C VAL A 166 -16.13 -0.16 7.31
N LYS A 167 -17.46 -0.09 7.12
CA LYS A 167 -18.44 -0.49 8.15
C LYS A 167 -18.31 -1.95 8.56
N LYS A 168 -17.85 -2.82 7.67
CA LYS A 168 -17.78 -4.26 7.92
C LYS A 168 -16.46 -4.69 8.56
N ILE A 169 -15.34 -4.12 8.16
CA ILE A 169 -14.01 -4.56 8.61
C ILE A 169 -13.15 -3.45 9.27
N GLY A 170 -13.67 -2.23 9.38
CA GLY A 170 -12.96 -1.09 9.97
C GLY A 170 -11.88 -0.52 9.07
N LEU A 171 -10.96 0.23 9.66
CA LEU A 171 -9.83 0.90 9.01
C LEU A 171 -8.58 0.01 8.94
N LEU A 172 -7.46 0.58 8.52
CA LEU A 172 -6.14 -0.08 8.60
C LEU A 172 -5.81 -0.45 10.05
N ASP A 173 -5.08 -1.55 10.24
CA ASP A 173 -4.65 -1.97 11.57
C ASP A 173 -3.38 -1.20 11.99
N GLY A 174 -3.47 -0.36 13.01
CA GLY A 174 -2.38 0.44 13.55
C GLY A 174 -1.22 -0.38 14.15
N MET A 175 -1.37 -1.71 14.25
CA MET A 175 -0.28 -2.61 14.62
C MET A 175 0.87 -2.54 13.60
N PHE A 176 0.54 -2.37 12.31
CA PHE A 176 1.52 -2.22 11.24
C PHE A 176 2.01 -0.78 11.17
N GLN A 177 3.32 -0.61 11.03
CA GLN A 177 3.90 0.73 10.93
C GLN A 177 4.12 1.15 9.47
N HIS A 178 4.72 0.30 8.65
CA HIS A 178 5.05 0.61 7.26
C HIS A 178 4.39 -0.36 6.27
N HIS A 179 4.82 -1.61 6.24
CA HIS A 179 4.33 -2.61 5.29
C HIS A 179 3.40 -3.63 5.95
N MET A 180 2.74 -4.47 5.15
CA MET A 180 1.74 -5.49 5.51
C MET A 180 0.35 -4.98 5.85
N GLY A 181 0.13 -3.68 6.07
CA GLY A 181 -1.20 -3.16 6.36
C GLY A 181 -2.17 -3.33 5.20
N ASP A 182 -1.71 -3.13 3.97
CA ASP A 182 -2.46 -3.38 2.74
C ASP A 182 -2.78 -4.88 2.57
N PHE A 183 -1.82 -5.76 2.78
CA PHE A 183 -2.04 -7.21 2.74
C PHE A 183 -3.03 -7.66 3.83
N ASP A 184 -2.87 -7.15 5.07
CA ASP A 184 -3.80 -7.42 6.16
C ASP A 184 -5.23 -6.99 5.82
N TYR A 185 -5.37 -5.79 5.26
CA TYR A 185 -6.68 -5.26 4.90
C TYR A 185 -7.37 -6.11 3.84
N GLY A 186 -6.65 -6.48 2.78
CA GLY A 186 -7.14 -7.36 1.73
C GLY A 186 -7.54 -8.75 2.25
N LEU A 187 -6.77 -9.33 3.17
CA LEU A 187 -7.08 -10.63 3.77
C LEU A 187 -8.30 -10.52 4.71
N ARG A 188 -8.42 -9.49 5.54
CA ARG A 188 -9.61 -9.25 6.37
C ARG A 188 -10.87 -9.08 5.53
N ALA A 189 -10.77 -8.39 4.39
CA ALA A 189 -11.88 -8.26 3.45
C ALA A 189 -12.33 -9.63 2.94
N LYS A 190 -11.40 -10.47 2.51
CA LYS A 190 -11.69 -11.84 2.03
C LYS A 190 -12.28 -12.73 3.12
N GLU A 191 -11.76 -12.69 4.34
CA GLU A 191 -12.27 -13.40 5.51
C GLU A 191 -13.72 -12.98 5.84
N ALA A 192 -14.05 -11.70 5.59
CA ALA A 192 -15.41 -11.17 5.72
C ALA A 192 -16.33 -11.42 4.51
N GLY A 193 -15.87 -12.17 3.49
CA GLY A 193 -16.63 -12.44 2.27
C GLY A 193 -16.76 -11.24 1.33
N ILE A 194 -15.84 -10.25 1.42
CA ILE A 194 -15.81 -9.08 0.55
C ILE A 194 -14.88 -9.36 -0.64
N GLY A 195 -15.34 -9.04 -1.85
CA GLY A 195 -14.54 -9.13 -3.07
C GLY A 195 -13.41 -8.09 -3.07
N VAL A 196 -12.26 -8.49 -3.61
CA VAL A 196 -11.13 -7.59 -3.91
C VAL A 196 -10.77 -7.82 -5.37
N TYR A 197 -10.81 -6.76 -6.19
CA TYR A 197 -10.60 -6.86 -7.63
C TYR A 197 -9.57 -5.85 -8.13
N THR A 198 -8.94 -6.12 -9.28
CA THR A 198 -8.08 -5.14 -9.94
C THR A 198 -8.92 -4.15 -10.76
N SER A 199 -8.35 -2.97 -11.08
CA SER A 199 -8.83 -2.12 -12.18
C SER A 199 -8.75 -2.86 -13.51
N LYS A 200 -9.62 -2.51 -14.47
CA LYS A 200 -9.69 -3.15 -15.81
C LYS A 200 -8.53 -2.73 -16.70
N LYS A 201 -7.96 -1.54 -16.47
CA LYS A 201 -6.79 -0.96 -17.14
C LYS A 201 -5.80 -0.39 -16.14
N TYR A 202 -4.62 0.00 -16.58
CA TYR A 202 -3.69 0.74 -15.75
C TYR A 202 -4.28 2.11 -15.39
N VAL A 203 -4.13 2.50 -14.13
CA VAL A 203 -4.59 3.79 -13.59
C VAL A 203 -3.47 4.83 -13.52
N GLY A 204 -2.25 4.45 -13.87
CA GLY A 204 -1.11 5.36 -13.85
C GLY A 204 0.22 4.64 -13.94
N GLU A 205 1.28 5.41 -13.75
CA GLU A 205 2.66 4.95 -13.73
C GLU A 205 3.25 5.01 -12.33
N CYS A 206 4.05 4.00 -12.01
CA CYS A 206 4.82 3.95 -10.77
C CYS A 206 6.08 3.11 -10.99
N ALA A 207 7.25 3.70 -10.75
CA ALA A 207 8.51 2.98 -10.83
C ALA A 207 8.59 1.91 -9.75
N GLN A 208 9.11 0.73 -10.10
CA GLN A 208 9.33 -0.33 -9.12
C GLN A 208 10.40 0.10 -8.11
N ASN A 209 10.14 -0.16 -6.82
CA ASN A 209 11.11 0.08 -5.76
C ASN A 209 12.18 -1.04 -5.76
N PRO A 210 13.43 -0.76 -6.19
CA PRO A 210 14.48 -1.77 -6.27
C PRO A 210 14.90 -2.31 -4.90
N MET A 211 14.61 -1.54 -3.82
CA MET A 211 14.97 -1.91 -2.44
C MET A 211 13.96 -2.86 -1.78
N ALA A 212 12.81 -3.10 -2.39
CA ALA A 212 11.77 -3.94 -1.79
C ALA A 212 12.25 -5.38 -1.52
N SER A 213 13.09 -5.94 -2.39
CA SER A 213 13.64 -7.30 -2.25
C SER A 213 14.69 -7.47 -1.15
N SER A 214 15.24 -6.37 -0.63
CA SER A 214 16.34 -6.38 0.36
C SER A 214 15.91 -6.03 1.79
N ARG A 215 14.61 -5.97 2.06
CA ARG A 215 14.07 -5.61 3.40
C ARG A 215 14.46 -6.61 4.49
N GLY A 216 14.43 -7.90 4.18
CA GLY A 216 14.74 -8.97 5.14
C GLY A 216 16.22 -9.15 5.41
N ARG A 217 17.08 -8.75 4.45
CA ARG A 217 18.54 -8.91 4.56
C ARG A 217 19.27 -8.04 3.56
N LYS A 218 20.38 -7.43 4.00
CA LYS A 218 21.35 -6.73 3.14
C LYS A 218 22.73 -7.37 3.27
N ASN A 219 23.31 -7.82 2.14
CA ASN A 219 24.68 -8.30 2.06
C ASN A 219 25.69 -7.16 2.28
N GLY A 220 26.94 -7.50 2.61
CA GLY A 220 28.00 -6.53 2.88
C GLY A 220 27.84 -5.75 4.19
N LYS A 221 26.93 -6.15 5.08
CA LYS A 221 26.69 -5.52 6.38
C LYS A 221 27.17 -6.40 7.52
N THR A 222 27.67 -5.75 8.60
CA THR A 222 27.99 -6.46 9.86
C THR A 222 26.73 -7.09 10.46
N LEU A 223 26.88 -8.08 11.32
CA LEU A 223 25.76 -8.74 11.99
C LEU A 223 24.87 -7.73 12.73
N ARG A 224 25.48 -6.81 13.49
CA ARG A 224 24.74 -5.73 14.19
C ARG A 224 23.93 -4.84 13.24
N GLN A 225 24.50 -4.48 12.10
CA GLN A 225 23.82 -3.67 11.09
C GLN A 225 22.66 -4.44 10.45
N ARG A 226 22.82 -5.74 10.15
CA ARG A 226 21.76 -6.59 9.60
C ARG A 226 20.55 -6.65 10.55
N PHE A 227 20.78 -6.90 11.83
CA PHE A 227 19.69 -6.93 12.82
C PHE A 227 19.05 -5.55 13.01
N LYS A 228 19.83 -4.46 13.01
CA LYS A 228 19.27 -3.10 13.04
C LYS A 228 18.34 -2.84 11.84
N ILE A 229 18.72 -3.27 10.63
CA ILE A 229 17.89 -3.13 9.42
C ILE A 229 16.66 -4.04 9.53
N LEU A 230 16.83 -5.30 9.89
CA LEU A 230 15.75 -6.27 10.02
C LEU A 230 14.63 -5.80 10.96
N TYR A 231 14.99 -5.24 12.11
CA TYR A 231 14.04 -4.77 13.12
C TYR A 231 13.56 -3.33 12.89
N SER A 232 14.07 -2.63 11.84
CA SER A 232 13.60 -1.29 11.51
C SER A 232 12.18 -1.32 10.94
N PRO A 233 11.44 -0.19 10.97
CA PRO A 233 10.12 -0.10 10.35
C PRO A 233 10.11 -0.40 8.84
N LEU A 234 11.22 -0.13 8.15
CA LEU A 234 11.41 -0.41 6.72
C LEU A 234 11.96 -1.81 6.44
N GLY A 235 12.36 -2.56 7.47
CA GLY A 235 12.83 -3.93 7.39
C GLY A 235 11.69 -4.94 7.50
N ASP A 236 12.01 -6.22 7.28
CA ASP A 236 11.08 -7.33 7.52
C ASP A 236 11.03 -7.67 9.01
N ASN A 237 10.56 -6.74 9.84
CA ASN A 237 10.58 -6.86 11.29
C ASN A 237 9.97 -8.20 11.77
N PRO A 238 10.76 -9.08 12.44
CA PRO A 238 10.31 -10.42 12.80
C PRO A 238 9.10 -10.45 13.73
N ILE A 239 8.95 -9.44 14.60
CA ILE A 239 7.80 -9.35 15.52
C ILE A 239 6.52 -9.02 14.73
N ILE A 240 6.59 -8.07 13.80
CA ILE A 240 5.45 -7.69 12.97
C ILE A 240 5.08 -8.84 12.02
N ASN A 241 6.08 -9.46 11.39
CA ASN A 241 5.88 -10.65 10.56
C ASN A 241 5.25 -11.81 11.35
N PHE A 242 5.68 -12.04 12.58
CA PHE A 242 5.09 -13.05 13.46
C PHE A 242 3.61 -12.76 13.75
N LYS A 243 3.29 -11.53 14.17
CA LYS A 243 1.92 -11.12 14.47
C LYS A 243 1.01 -11.25 13.25
N TYR A 244 1.45 -10.74 12.09
CA TYR A 244 0.73 -10.85 10.82
C TYR A 244 0.51 -12.33 10.42
N THR A 245 1.58 -13.12 10.43
CA THR A 245 1.51 -14.51 10.02
C THR A 245 0.65 -15.34 10.97
N ARG A 246 0.73 -15.08 12.29
CA ARG A 246 -0.13 -15.74 13.27
C ARG A 246 -1.62 -15.42 13.03
N LYS A 247 -1.93 -14.15 12.74
CA LYS A 247 -3.30 -13.66 12.50
C LYS A 247 -3.96 -14.38 11.30
N HIS A 248 -3.24 -14.52 10.18
CA HIS A 248 -3.82 -15.00 8.93
C HIS A 248 -3.45 -16.44 8.54
N PHE A 249 -2.36 -16.99 9.09
CA PHE A 249 -1.81 -18.29 8.62
C PHE A 249 -1.47 -19.25 9.76
N GLY A 250 -1.74 -18.88 10.99
CA GLY A 250 -1.57 -19.72 12.17
C GLY A 250 -0.16 -19.69 12.82
N LEU A 251 -0.10 -20.27 14.02
CA LEU A 251 1.07 -20.17 14.91
C LEU A 251 2.30 -20.87 14.35
N ILE A 252 2.14 -22.10 13.81
CA ILE A 252 3.29 -22.90 13.31
C ILE A 252 4.02 -22.14 12.19
N LYS A 253 3.28 -21.57 11.24
CA LYS A 253 3.85 -20.79 10.16
C LYS A 253 4.51 -19.50 10.66
N ALA A 254 3.93 -18.85 11.65
CA ALA A 254 4.51 -17.66 12.29
C ALA A 254 5.86 -17.96 12.94
N ILE A 255 5.97 -19.05 13.70
CA ILE A 255 7.23 -19.51 14.31
C ILE A 255 8.27 -19.81 13.22
N SER A 256 7.88 -20.54 12.18
CA SER A 256 8.78 -20.90 11.07
C SER A 256 9.37 -19.67 10.38
N ILE A 257 8.54 -18.66 10.06
CA ILE A 257 9.00 -17.42 9.43
C ILE A 257 9.90 -16.63 10.40
N PHE A 258 9.50 -16.50 11.66
CA PHE A 258 10.31 -15.82 12.68
C PHE A 258 11.72 -16.41 12.77
N ILE A 259 11.85 -17.72 12.90
CA ILE A 259 13.14 -18.42 12.94
C ILE A 259 13.91 -18.22 11.63
N SER A 260 13.24 -18.35 10.49
CA SER A 260 13.86 -18.19 9.16
C SER A 260 14.48 -16.81 8.97
N LEU A 261 13.79 -15.73 9.39
CA LEU A 261 14.31 -14.37 9.32
C LEU A 261 15.58 -14.19 10.14
N HIS A 262 15.65 -14.79 11.34
CA HIS A 262 16.84 -14.74 12.19
C HIS A 262 17.99 -15.57 11.59
N ILE A 263 17.73 -16.82 11.20
CA ILE A 263 18.76 -17.67 10.57
C ILE A 263 19.32 -16.99 9.33
N ASN A 264 18.48 -16.43 8.45
CA ASN A 264 18.94 -15.75 7.25
C ASN A 264 19.89 -14.60 7.55
N ASN A 265 19.70 -13.87 8.66
CA ASN A 265 20.58 -12.77 9.06
C ASN A 265 21.85 -13.24 9.81
N LEU A 266 21.85 -14.44 10.41
CA LEU A 266 23.03 -15.06 11.03
C LEU A 266 24.00 -15.66 10.00
N LEU A 267 23.50 -16.16 8.86
CA LEU A 267 24.33 -16.77 7.82
C LEU A 267 25.39 -15.78 7.28
N SER A 268 26.54 -16.28 6.84
CA SER A 268 27.47 -15.49 5.99
C SER A 268 26.81 -15.14 4.65
N ASP A 269 27.31 -14.12 3.94
CA ASP A 269 26.73 -13.70 2.66
C ASP A 269 26.78 -14.85 1.64
N ARG A 270 27.92 -15.57 1.58
CA ARG A 270 28.10 -16.73 0.70
C ARG A 270 27.05 -17.82 0.95
N LEU A 271 26.82 -18.18 2.22
CA LEU A 271 25.84 -19.21 2.57
C LEU A 271 24.39 -18.78 2.30
N TYR A 272 24.09 -17.50 2.52
CA TYR A 272 22.78 -16.96 2.18
C TYR A 272 22.50 -16.96 0.68
N GLU A 273 23.46 -16.59 -0.15
CA GLU A 273 23.37 -16.62 -1.62
C GLU A 273 23.16 -18.04 -2.14
N LEU A 274 23.92 -19.01 -1.63
CA LEU A 274 23.73 -20.43 -1.99
C LEU A 274 22.31 -20.90 -1.62
N LYS A 275 21.83 -20.59 -0.42
CA LYS A 275 20.45 -20.92 -0.01
C LYS A 275 19.41 -20.26 -0.92
N SER A 276 19.57 -18.99 -1.28
CA SER A 276 18.68 -18.25 -2.15
C SER A 276 18.60 -18.85 -3.55
N THR A 277 19.73 -19.24 -4.13
CA THR A 277 19.82 -19.88 -5.45
C THR A 277 19.13 -21.24 -5.47
N LEU A 278 19.37 -22.09 -4.46
CA LEU A 278 18.70 -23.38 -4.30
C LEU A 278 17.17 -23.25 -4.13
N GLY A 279 16.72 -22.19 -3.45
CA GLY A 279 15.30 -21.91 -3.27
C GLY A 279 14.59 -21.44 -4.55
N LYS A 280 15.29 -20.73 -5.44
CA LYS A 280 14.75 -20.29 -6.73
C LYS A 280 14.59 -21.48 -7.70
N ASN A 281 15.54 -22.39 -7.76
CA ASN A 281 15.49 -23.57 -8.63
C ASN A 281 14.39 -24.57 -8.26
N LYS A 282 13.90 -24.55 -7.00
CA LYS A 282 12.74 -25.36 -6.58
C LYS A 282 11.38 -24.77 -6.96
N LYS A 283 11.30 -23.48 -7.32
CA LYS A 283 10.05 -22.82 -7.74
C LYS A 283 9.86 -22.83 -9.27
N THR A 284 10.88 -23.21 -10.03
CA THR A 284 10.86 -23.32 -11.49
C THR A 284 10.69 -24.75 -12.00
N LYS A 285 10.58 -25.71 -11.10
CA LYS A 285 10.12 -27.09 -11.35
C LYS A 285 8.72 -27.28 -10.76
#